data_a7f970aab84ed405d97100be83f1fc3b
#
_entry.id   a7f970aab84ed405d97100be83f1fc3b
#
_cell.length_a   1.000
_cell.length_b   1.000
_cell.length_c   1.000
_cell.angle_alpha   90.00
_cell.angle_beta   90.00
_cell.angle_gamma   90.00
#
_symmetry.space_group_name_H-M   'P 1'
#
loop_
_entity.id
_entity.type
_entity.pdbx_description
1 polymer ?
#
loop_
_entity_poly.entity_id
_entity_poly.type
_entity_poly.pdbx_seq_one_letter_code
_entity_poly.pdbx_strand_id
1 'polypeptide(L)'
;MASVLITGTSSGIGMATALAFGRAGHQVAATMRNPDRAPELARIATQEKLPITISAMDVDSDASVKEGIGRIVKAGGPVDVLVNNAGIERTGSVEELSLAQFRAVMETNYFGAIRCIQAVLPTMRQRRSGWIINVASVAGRIANSPMAPYTASKFALEALSESLAQEAKPFNVRVAIVEPGIIDTAMARRVESAQTPSPYPQQRRFAAMFTASLKNPVPPSVVGEKVLEIVESGTWQLRHPVGPDAVPFLEWRKAMSDEEWVAWGALGDDAWYDRVKADFGMDARPNA
;
A
#
# COMPACT_ATOMS: atom_id res chain seq x y z
N MET A 1 -19.02 11.15 -11.97
CA MET A 1 -19.15 10.79 -10.56
C MET A 1 -19.18 9.28 -10.45
N ALA A 2 -18.29 8.67 -9.68
CA ALA A 2 -18.16 7.22 -9.51
C ALA A 2 -18.43 6.82 -8.06
N SER A 3 -18.85 5.55 -7.84
CA SER A 3 -18.92 4.90 -6.52
C SER A 3 -17.58 4.23 -6.20
N VAL A 4 -16.89 4.72 -5.19
CA VAL A 4 -15.51 4.34 -4.85
C VAL A 4 -15.48 3.65 -3.50
N LEU A 5 -15.01 2.41 -3.45
CA LEU A 5 -14.76 1.65 -2.22
C LEU A 5 -13.27 1.66 -1.91
N ILE A 6 -12.89 2.13 -0.72
CA ILE A 6 -11.49 2.19 -0.28
C ILE A 6 -11.34 1.44 1.03
N THR A 7 -10.37 0.52 1.11
CA THR A 7 -10.08 -0.24 2.33
C THR A 7 -8.94 0.39 3.12
N GLY A 8 -8.97 0.29 4.47
CA GLY A 8 -7.90 0.76 5.33
C GLY A 8 -7.77 2.29 5.40
N THR A 9 -8.89 2.99 5.54
CA THR A 9 -8.97 4.46 5.49
C THR A 9 -8.80 5.16 6.84
N SER A 10 -8.41 4.46 7.89
CA SER A 10 -8.24 5.04 9.23
C SER A 10 -7.12 6.08 9.33
N SER A 11 -6.14 6.04 8.44
CA SER A 11 -5.00 6.97 8.39
C SER A 11 -4.22 6.81 7.09
N GLY A 12 -3.16 7.62 6.93
CA GLY A 12 -2.16 7.47 5.88
C GLY A 12 -2.74 7.52 4.46
N ILE A 13 -2.24 6.63 3.59
CA ILE A 13 -2.59 6.61 2.16
C ILE A 13 -4.10 6.41 1.96
N GLY A 14 -4.73 5.48 2.69
CA GLY A 14 -6.16 5.21 2.53
C GLY A 14 -7.04 6.41 2.87
N MET A 15 -6.73 7.13 3.96
CA MET A 15 -7.41 8.36 4.33
C MET A 15 -7.19 9.44 3.28
N ALA A 16 -5.96 9.64 2.84
CA ALA A 16 -5.63 10.63 1.82
C ALA A 16 -6.34 10.35 0.48
N THR A 17 -6.40 9.06 0.08
CA THR A 17 -7.14 8.64 -1.12
C THR A 17 -8.65 8.92 -0.97
N ALA A 18 -9.24 8.62 0.19
CA ALA A 18 -10.65 8.92 0.44
C ALA A 18 -10.96 10.42 0.34
N LEU A 19 -10.08 11.26 0.88
CA LEU A 19 -10.20 12.72 0.79
C LEU A 19 -10.03 13.21 -0.66
N ALA A 20 -9.06 12.68 -1.42
CA ALA A 20 -8.86 13.06 -2.82
C ALA A 20 -10.11 12.79 -3.66
N PHE A 21 -10.66 11.59 -3.60
CA PHE A 21 -11.90 11.24 -4.32
C PHE A 21 -13.11 12.03 -3.83
N GLY A 22 -13.25 12.23 -2.52
CA GLY A 22 -14.35 13.02 -1.95
C GLY A 22 -14.33 14.47 -2.41
N ARG A 23 -13.16 15.11 -2.43
CA ARG A 23 -12.97 16.49 -2.93
C ARG A 23 -13.22 16.61 -4.43
N ALA A 24 -12.95 15.54 -5.21
CA ALA A 24 -13.29 15.44 -6.63
C ALA A 24 -14.79 15.16 -6.89
N GLY A 25 -15.61 15.05 -5.83
CA GLY A 25 -17.06 14.87 -5.93
C GLY A 25 -17.51 13.41 -6.17
N HIS A 26 -16.62 12.41 -6.00
CA HIS A 26 -17.01 11.02 -6.08
C HIS A 26 -17.69 10.55 -4.79
N GLN A 27 -18.61 9.58 -4.89
CA GLN A 27 -19.23 8.95 -3.72
C GLN A 27 -18.26 7.92 -3.13
N VAL A 28 -17.74 8.18 -1.93
CA VAL A 28 -16.72 7.36 -1.31
C VAL A 28 -17.28 6.52 -0.17
N ALA A 29 -17.16 5.21 -0.26
CA ALA A 29 -17.31 4.28 0.85
C ALA A 29 -15.92 4.01 1.45
N ALA A 30 -15.59 4.70 2.52
CA ALA A 30 -14.34 4.57 3.24
C ALA A 30 -14.48 3.49 4.33
N THR A 31 -13.67 2.42 4.25
CA THR A 31 -13.81 1.31 5.19
C THR A 31 -12.57 1.11 6.05
N MET A 32 -12.80 0.75 7.32
CA MET A 32 -11.78 0.47 8.32
C MET A 32 -12.33 -0.49 9.39
N ARG A 33 -11.45 -1.17 10.13
CA ARG A 33 -11.86 -2.14 11.15
C ARG A 33 -12.67 -1.52 12.29
N ASN A 34 -12.26 -0.36 12.76
CA ASN A 34 -12.91 0.34 13.87
C ASN A 34 -12.98 1.84 13.59
N PRO A 35 -14.11 2.35 13.08
CA PRO A 35 -14.30 3.77 12.82
C PRO A 35 -14.18 4.65 14.08
N ASP A 36 -14.61 4.18 15.24
CA ASP A 36 -14.62 4.96 16.48
C ASP A 36 -13.21 5.30 16.98
N ARG A 37 -12.21 4.48 16.59
CA ARG A 37 -10.80 4.72 16.92
C ARG A 37 -10.06 5.63 15.94
N ALA A 38 -10.72 6.07 14.88
CA ALA A 38 -10.11 6.90 13.83
C ALA A 38 -11.10 7.97 13.35
N PRO A 39 -11.49 8.94 14.21
CA PRO A 39 -12.53 9.93 13.91
C PRO A 39 -12.08 11.01 12.91
N GLU A 40 -10.79 11.08 12.58
CA GLU A 40 -10.22 12.20 11.82
C GLU A 40 -10.82 12.30 10.40
N LEU A 41 -10.98 11.19 9.70
CA LEU A 41 -11.62 11.19 8.39
C LEU A 41 -13.07 11.69 8.46
N ALA A 42 -13.82 11.27 9.49
CA ALA A 42 -15.21 11.71 9.71
C ALA A 42 -15.27 13.22 9.98
N ARG A 43 -14.34 13.71 10.81
CA ARG A 43 -14.23 15.14 11.14
C ARG A 43 -13.98 15.97 9.88
N ILE A 44 -13.00 15.59 9.06
CA ILE A 44 -12.67 16.31 7.82
C ILE A 44 -13.82 16.22 6.82
N ALA A 45 -14.38 15.02 6.60
CA ALA A 45 -15.49 14.82 5.69
C ALA A 45 -16.72 15.69 6.04
N THR A 46 -17.03 15.81 7.34
CA THR A 46 -18.11 16.67 7.83
C THR A 46 -17.79 18.16 7.63
N GLN A 47 -16.58 18.57 8.00
CA GLN A 47 -16.14 19.97 7.91
C GLN A 47 -16.14 20.47 6.46
N GLU A 48 -15.66 19.64 5.52
CA GLU A 48 -15.58 19.96 4.10
C GLU A 48 -16.84 19.56 3.31
N LYS A 49 -17.85 18.96 3.97
CA LYS A 49 -19.10 18.45 3.36
C LYS A 49 -18.84 17.46 2.21
N LEU A 50 -17.87 16.58 2.39
CA LEU A 50 -17.49 15.62 1.37
C LEU A 50 -18.46 14.42 1.31
N PRO A 51 -18.73 13.87 0.12
CA PRO A 51 -19.59 12.70 -0.07
C PRO A 51 -18.86 11.39 0.33
N ILE A 52 -18.44 11.32 1.60
CA ILE A 52 -17.70 10.19 2.17
C ILE A 52 -18.56 9.52 3.25
N THR A 53 -18.87 8.26 3.07
CA THR A 53 -19.51 7.40 4.07
C THR A 53 -18.48 6.48 4.70
N ILE A 54 -18.39 6.46 6.02
CA ILE A 54 -17.44 5.62 6.76
C ILE A 54 -18.16 4.41 7.31
N SER A 55 -17.58 3.22 7.10
CA SER A 55 -18.17 1.95 7.53
C SER A 55 -17.13 1.02 8.15
N ALA A 56 -17.57 0.22 9.12
CA ALA A 56 -16.77 -0.87 9.65
C ALA A 56 -16.69 -2.02 8.63
N MET A 57 -15.45 -2.43 8.31
CA MET A 57 -15.16 -3.61 7.50
C MET A 57 -13.74 -4.10 7.81
N ASP A 58 -13.63 -5.38 8.17
CA ASP A 58 -12.36 -6.07 8.37
C ASP A 58 -12.06 -6.95 7.15
N VAL A 59 -10.98 -6.64 6.44
CA VAL A 59 -10.56 -7.38 5.25
C VAL A 59 -10.04 -8.79 5.56
N ASP A 60 -9.71 -9.07 6.83
CA ASP A 60 -9.25 -10.38 7.30
C ASP A 60 -10.43 -11.36 7.54
N SER A 61 -11.69 -10.90 7.37
CA SER A 61 -12.90 -11.69 7.62
C SER A 61 -13.80 -11.77 6.38
N ASP A 62 -14.03 -12.98 5.89
CA ASP A 62 -14.93 -13.24 4.74
C ASP A 62 -16.33 -12.70 4.99
N ALA A 63 -16.87 -12.92 6.20
CA ALA A 63 -18.21 -12.45 6.59
C ALA A 63 -18.25 -10.91 6.61
N SER A 64 -17.25 -10.26 7.22
CA SER A 64 -17.18 -8.80 7.30
C SER A 64 -17.11 -8.15 5.92
N VAL A 65 -16.30 -8.70 5.01
CA VAL A 65 -16.18 -8.19 3.63
C VAL A 65 -17.50 -8.37 2.87
N LYS A 66 -18.09 -9.57 2.92
CA LYS A 66 -19.36 -9.85 2.24
C LYS A 66 -20.49 -8.93 2.72
N GLU A 67 -20.64 -8.79 4.02
CA GLU A 67 -21.68 -7.95 4.61
C GLU A 67 -21.38 -6.45 4.38
N GLY A 68 -20.14 -6.03 4.56
CA GLY A 68 -19.71 -4.65 4.38
C GLY A 68 -19.96 -4.17 2.94
N ILE A 69 -19.49 -4.92 1.96
CA ILE A 69 -19.72 -4.58 0.53
C ILE A 69 -21.20 -4.69 0.18
N GLY A 70 -21.91 -5.69 0.71
CA GLY A 70 -23.36 -5.81 0.51
C GLY A 70 -24.14 -4.58 0.99
N ARG A 71 -23.79 -4.03 2.17
CA ARG A 71 -24.38 -2.79 2.69
C ARG A 71 -24.06 -1.58 1.80
N ILE A 72 -22.80 -1.46 1.35
CA ILE A 72 -22.36 -0.36 0.47
C ILE A 72 -23.13 -0.39 -0.85
N VAL A 73 -23.21 -1.56 -1.49
CA VAL A 73 -23.93 -1.73 -2.77
C VAL A 73 -25.44 -1.46 -2.61
N LYS A 74 -26.03 -1.87 -1.49
CA LYS A 74 -27.45 -1.61 -1.21
C LYS A 74 -27.74 -0.11 -1.04
N ALA A 75 -26.82 0.63 -0.44
CA ALA A 75 -26.99 2.07 -0.16
C ALA A 75 -26.64 2.97 -1.36
N GLY A 76 -25.60 2.66 -2.11
CA GLY A 76 -25.02 3.54 -3.13
C GLY A 76 -24.96 2.95 -4.54
N GLY A 77 -25.48 1.76 -4.76
CA GLY A 77 -25.35 1.06 -6.05
C GLY A 77 -24.00 0.33 -6.20
N PRO A 78 -23.73 -0.20 -7.40
CA PRO A 78 -22.55 -1.00 -7.65
C PRO A 78 -21.26 -0.18 -7.52
N VAL A 79 -20.19 -0.82 -7.03
CA VAL A 79 -18.86 -0.22 -6.93
C VAL A 79 -18.26 -0.04 -8.33
N ASP A 80 -17.85 1.17 -8.65
CA ASP A 80 -17.15 1.49 -9.90
C ASP A 80 -15.63 1.41 -9.73
N VAL A 81 -15.12 1.76 -8.56
CA VAL A 81 -13.68 1.75 -8.24
C VAL A 81 -13.48 1.06 -6.90
N LEU A 82 -12.68 -0.01 -6.89
CA LEU A 82 -12.17 -0.63 -5.67
C LEU A 82 -10.71 -0.22 -5.47
N VAL A 83 -10.38 0.34 -4.30
CA VAL A 83 -9.01 0.60 -3.88
C VAL A 83 -8.65 -0.32 -2.71
N ASN A 84 -7.88 -1.37 -2.97
CA ASN A 84 -7.30 -2.25 -1.97
C ASN A 84 -6.05 -1.59 -1.39
N ASN A 85 -6.23 -0.89 -0.27
CA ASN A 85 -5.16 -0.19 0.43
C ASN A 85 -4.90 -0.76 1.83
N ALA A 86 -5.84 -1.46 2.45
CA ALA A 86 -5.63 -2.05 3.76
C ALA A 86 -4.36 -2.90 3.79
N GLY A 87 -3.49 -2.65 4.76
CA GLY A 87 -2.22 -3.34 4.87
C GLY A 87 -1.57 -3.15 6.23
N ILE A 88 -0.76 -4.12 6.59
CA ILE A 88 0.11 -4.10 7.78
C ILE A 88 1.53 -4.49 7.40
N GLU A 89 2.48 -4.12 8.21
CA GLU A 89 3.88 -4.55 8.12
C GLU A 89 4.33 -5.30 9.38
N ARG A 90 5.39 -6.08 9.25
CA ARG A 90 6.17 -6.63 10.34
C ARG A 90 7.63 -6.57 9.96
N THR A 91 8.42 -5.97 10.85
CA THR A 91 9.86 -5.79 10.70
C THR A 91 10.59 -6.74 11.63
N GLY A 92 11.57 -7.45 11.12
CA GLY A 92 12.40 -8.42 11.83
C GLY A 92 13.03 -9.41 10.86
N SER A 93 14.10 -10.10 11.28
CA SER A 93 14.71 -11.15 10.46
C SER A 93 13.79 -12.37 10.35
N VAL A 94 14.03 -13.18 9.31
CA VAL A 94 13.21 -14.40 9.07
C VAL A 94 13.27 -15.36 10.25
N GLU A 95 14.41 -15.45 10.92
CA GLU A 95 14.61 -16.31 12.09
C GLU A 95 13.83 -15.83 13.32
N GLU A 96 13.71 -14.50 13.49
CA GLU A 96 13.14 -13.91 14.70
C GLU A 96 11.61 -13.76 14.65
N LEU A 97 11.06 -13.64 13.46
CA LEU A 97 9.62 -13.47 13.29
C LEU A 97 8.88 -14.81 13.34
N SER A 98 7.80 -14.86 14.11
CA SER A 98 6.94 -16.05 14.19
C SER A 98 6.15 -16.28 12.89
N LEU A 99 5.82 -17.52 12.58
CA LEU A 99 4.92 -17.86 11.47
C LEU A 99 3.55 -17.16 11.57
N ALA A 100 3.08 -16.87 12.78
CA ALA A 100 1.83 -16.13 12.99
C ALA A 100 1.95 -14.69 12.42
N GLN A 101 3.10 -14.04 12.58
CA GLN A 101 3.35 -12.71 12.01
C GLN A 101 3.40 -12.75 10.48
N PHE A 102 4.06 -13.75 9.89
CA PHE A 102 4.03 -13.96 8.43
C PHE A 102 2.61 -14.16 7.91
N ARG A 103 1.83 -15.04 8.56
CA ARG A 103 0.43 -15.29 8.19
C ARG A 103 -0.44 -14.05 8.30
N ALA A 104 -0.31 -13.28 9.38
CA ALA A 104 -1.10 -12.06 9.58
C ALA A 104 -0.85 -11.02 8.46
N VAL A 105 0.40 -10.85 8.02
CA VAL A 105 0.73 -9.93 6.92
C VAL A 105 0.14 -10.42 5.60
N MET A 106 0.27 -11.71 5.30
CA MET A 106 -0.34 -12.29 4.10
C MET A 106 -1.87 -12.20 4.14
N GLU A 107 -2.48 -12.43 5.30
CA GLU A 107 -3.92 -12.38 5.49
C GLU A 107 -4.48 -11.01 5.12
N THR A 108 -3.92 -9.94 5.70
CA THR A 108 -4.40 -8.59 5.43
C THR A 108 -4.02 -8.11 4.03
N ASN A 109 -2.74 -8.22 3.66
CA ASN A 109 -2.22 -7.53 2.47
C ASN A 109 -2.58 -8.23 1.16
N TYR A 110 -2.77 -9.54 1.19
CA TYR A 110 -3.00 -10.37 0.01
C TYR A 110 -4.41 -10.97 0.00
N PHE A 111 -4.76 -11.80 0.98
CA PHE A 111 -6.08 -12.44 1.02
C PHE A 111 -7.20 -11.43 1.23
N GLY A 112 -6.97 -10.38 2.03
CA GLY A 112 -7.92 -9.28 2.19
C GLY A 112 -8.26 -8.59 0.87
N ALA A 113 -7.25 -8.34 0.01
CA ALA A 113 -7.48 -7.79 -1.33
C ALA A 113 -8.27 -8.75 -2.22
N ILE A 114 -7.95 -10.05 -2.19
CA ILE A 114 -8.69 -11.08 -2.95
C ILE A 114 -10.17 -11.09 -2.57
N ARG A 115 -10.51 -11.07 -1.27
CA ARG A 115 -11.91 -11.04 -0.80
C ARG A 115 -12.67 -9.87 -1.39
N CYS A 116 -12.07 -8.67 -1.34
CA CYS A 116 -12.69 -7.47 -1.88
C CYS A 116 -12.86 -7.55 -3.40
N ILE A 117 -11.84 -8.03 -4.12
CA ILE A 117 -11.89 -8.24 -5.57
C ILE A 117 -13.02 -9.22 -5.94
N GLN A 118 -13.08 -10.39 -5.30
CA GLN A 118 -14.10 -11.39 -5.56
C GLN A 118 -15.52 -10.89 -5.30
N ALA A 119 -15.69 -9.99 -4.34
CA ALA A 119 -17.00 -9.41 -4.01
C ALA A 119 -17.49 -8.38 -5.04
N VAL A 120 -16.61 -7.63 -5.72
CA VAL A 120 -17.01 -6.56 -6.65
C VAL A 120 -16.86 -6.94 -8.13
N LEU A 121 -15.87 -7.76 -8.47
CA LEU A 121 -15.52 -8.11 -9.85
C LEU A 121 -16.66 -8.70 -10.68
N PRO A 122 -17.53 -9.62 -10.14
CA PRO A 122 -18.65 -10.14 -10.92
C PRO A 122 -19.57 -9.06 -11.49
N THR A 123 -19.88 -8.03 -10.69
CA THR A 123 -20.73 -6.91 -11.12
C THR A 123 -19.99 -6.00 -12.10
N MET A 124 -18.72 -5.71 -11.89
CA MET A 124 -17.90 -4.94 -12.83
C MET A 124 -17.82 -5.65 -14.19
N ARG A 125 -17.58 -6.96 -14.18
CA ARG A 125 -17.53 -7.81 -15.38
C ARG A 125 -18.85 -7.77 -16.17
N GLN A 126 -19.99 -7.93 -15.49
CA GLN A 126 -21.31 -7.89 -16.12
C GLN A 126 -21.60 -6.53 -16.74
N ARG A 127 -21.23 -5.44 -16.08
CA ARG A 127 -21.39 -4.06 -16.59
C ARG A 127 -20.35 -3.69 -17.64
N ARG A 128 -19.31 -4.51 -17.81
CA ARG A 128 -18.13 -4.22 -18.65
C ARG A 128 -17.48 -2.87 -18.33
N SER A 129 -17.40 -2.54 -17.05
CA SER A 129 -16.87 -1.27 -16.55
C SER A 129 -16.45 -1.42 -15.09
N GLY A 130 -15.29 -0.91 -14.74
CA GLY A 130 -14.79 -0.85 -13.37
C GLY A 130 -13.28 -0.66 -13.28
N TRP A 131 -12.84 -0.30 -12.08
CA TRP A 131 -11.44 -0.18 -11.71
C TRP A 131 -11.11 -1.00 -10.47
N ILE A 132 -10.00 -1.70 -10.50
CA ILE A 132 -9.39 -2.33 -9.33
C ILE A 132 -7.99 -1.76 -9.17
N ILE A 133 -7.79 -1.00 -8.11
CA ILE A 133 -6.52 -0.39 -7.76
C ILE A 133 -5.94 -1.14 -6.57
N ASN A 134 -4.79 -1.76 -6.74
CA ASN A 134 -4.08 -2.43 -5.66
C ASN A 134 -2.88 -1.57 -5.21
N VAL A 135 -2.91 -1.10 -3.97
CA VAL A 135 -1.80 -0.34 -3.38
C VAL A 135 -0.73 -1.34 -2.92
N ALA A 136 0.24 -1.59 -3.80
CA ALA A 136 1.39 -2.42 -3.54
C ALA A 136 2.49 -1.63 -2.79
N SER A 137 3.68 -1.57 -3.32
CA SER A 137 4.85 -0.81 -2.84
C SER A 137 6.02 -1.07 -3.80
N VAL A 138 7.05 -0.23 -3.79
CA VAL A 138 8.35 -0.61 -4.36
C VAL A 138 8.89 -1.92 -3.76
N ALA A 139 8.48 -2.24 -2.52
CA ALA A 139 8.76 -3.50 -1.85
C ALA A 139 8.03 -4.72 -2.46
N GLY A 140 7.13 -4.53 -3.43
CA GLY A 140 6.58 -5.58 -4.29
C GLY A 140 7.50 -5.96 -5.45
N ARG A 141 8.59 -5.20 -5.66
CA ARG A 141 9.60 -5.41 -6.71
C ARG A 141 11.01 -5.55 -6.14
N ILE A 142 11.23 -5.13 -4.90
CA ILE A 142 12.51 -5.14 -4.19
C ILE A 142 12.32 -5.87 -2.86
N ALA A 143 12.93 -7.05 -2.71
CA ALA A 143 12.86 -7.81 -1.47
C ALA A 143 13.93 -7.35 -0.48
N ASN A 144 13.56 -6.53 0.48
CA ASN A 144 14.46 -5.99 1.48
C ASN A 144 14.41 -6.76 2.82
N SER A 145 15.58 -7.11 3.37
CA SER A 145 15.71 -7.38 4.79
C SER A 145 15.62 -6.04 5.56
N PRO A 146 14.89 -5.95 6.67
CA PRO A 146 14.27 -7.01 7.45
C PRO A 146 12.74 -7.11 7.27
N MET A 147 12.21 -6.93 6.08
CA MET A 147 10.78 -6.87 5.81
C MET A 147 10.23 -8.09 5.07
N ALA A 148 10.80 -9.27 5.27
CA ALA A 148 10.44 -10.48 4.52
C ALA A 148 8.93 -10.76 4.43
N PRO A 149 8.12 -10.75 5.50
CA PRO A 149 6.68 -10.99 5.39
C PRO A 149 5.96 -9.90 4.59
N TYR A 150 6.36 -8.64 4.75
CA TYR A 150 5.76 -7.52 4.02
C TYR A 150 6.10 -7.58 2.53
N THR A 151 7.38 -7.72 2.18
CA THR A 151 7.82 -7.83 0.79
C THR A 151 7.18 -9.02 0.09
N ALA A 152 7.16 -10.20 0.73
CA ALA A 152 6.48 -11.38 0.19
C ALA A 152 5.00 -11.11 -0.12
N SER A 153 4.28 -10.42 0.78
CA SER A 153 2.87 -10.08 0.55
C SER A 153 2.67 -9.09 -0.61
N LYS A 154 3.60 -8.13 -0.78
CA LYS A 154 3.52 -7.16 -1.87
C LYS A 154 3.93 -7.76 -3.21
N PHE A 155 4.93 -8.67 -3.25
CA PHE A 155 5.22 -9.48 -4.45
C PHE A 155 4.02 -10.35 -4.84
N ALA A 156 3.35 -10.98 -3.87
CA ALA A 156 2.14 -11.76 -4.13
C ALA A 156 1.02 -10.88 -4.71
N LEU A 157 0.83 -9.66 -4.20
CA LEU A 157 -0.16 -8.72 -4.68
C LEU A 157 0.16 -8.23 -6.11
N GLU A 158 1.45 -8.02 -6.44
CA GLU A 158 1.90 -7.71 -7.79
C GLU A 158 1.52 -8.84 -8.77
N ALA A 159 1.90 -10.08 -8.45
CA ALA A 159 1.62 -11.24 -9.29
C ALA A 159 0.11 -11.48 -9.47
N LEU A 160 -0.68 -11.34 -8.40
CA LEU A 160 -2.14 -11.37 -8.47
C LEU A 160 -2.68 -10.33 -9.43
N SER A 161 -2.18 -9.10 -9.33
CA SER A 161 -2.65 -7.97 -10.13
C SER A 161 -2.34 -8.14 -11.61
N GLU A 162 -1.17 -8.69 -11.96
CA GLU A 162 -0.81 -9.04 -13.35
C GLU A 162 -1.77 -10.07 -13.95
N SER A 163 -2.06 -11.15 -13.21
CA SER A 163 -2.99 -12.18 -13.64
C SER A 163 -4.40 -11.61 -13.79
N LEU A 164 -4.87 -10.87 -12.78
CA LEU A 164 -6.19 -10.24 -12.78
C LEU A 164 -6.35 -9.25 -13.94
N ALA A 165 -5.31 -8.49 -14.29
CA ALA A 165 -5.36 -7.54 -15.39
C ALA A 165 -5.63 -8.24 -16.73
N GLN A 166 -5.05 -9.43 -16.95
CA GLN A 166 -5.28 -10.24 -18.13
C GLN A 166 -6.71 -10.80 -18.14
N GLU A 167 -7.20 -11.32 -17.03
CA GLU A 167 -8.55 -11.86 -16.89
C GLU A 167 -9.64 -10.79 -17.04
N ALA A 168 -9.41 -9.57 -16.51
CA ALA A 168 -10.39 -8.50 -16.45
C ALA A 168 -10.47 -7.67 -17.74
N LYS A 169 -9.37 -7.57 -18.49
CA LYS A 169 -9.28 -6.74 -19.71
C LYS A 169 -10.34 -7.06 -20.77
N PRO A 170 -10.69 -8.33 -21.08
CA PRO A 170 -11.75 -8.64 -22.05
C PRO A 170 -13.13 -8.12 -21.65
N PHE A 171 -13.32 -7.82 -20.37
CA PHE A 171 -14.56 -7.27 -19.81
C PHE A 171 -14.49 -5.76 -19.60
N ASN A 172 -13.49 -5.07 -20.14
CA ASN A 172 -13.29 -3.63 -19.96
C ASN A 172 -13.20 -3.21 -18.49
N VAL A 173 -12.69 -4.07 -17.62
CA VAL A 173 -12.35 -3.77 -16.23
C VAL A 173 -10.84 -3.51 -16.16
N ARG A 174 -10.48 -2.35 -15.61
CA ARG A 174 -9.09 -1.91 -15.52
C ARG A 174 -8.49 -2.33 -14.18
N VAL A 175 -7.25 -2.74 -14.22
CA VAL A 175 -6.45 -3.04 -13.02
C VAL A 175 -5.22 -2.14 -13.03
N ALA A 176 -4.93 -1.51 -11.90
CA ALA A 176 -3.70 -0.75 -11.73
C ALA A 176 -3.04 -1.10 -10.39
N ILE A 177 -1.72 -1.08 -10.40
CA ILE A 177 -0.86 -1.30 -9.25
C ILE A 177 -0.20 0.03 -8.92
N VAL A 178 -0.39 0.50 -7.71
CA VAL A 178 0.30 1.69 -7.20
C VAL A 178 1.47 1.22 -6.36
N GLU A 179 2.67 1.70 -6.69
CA GLU A 179 3.94 1.29 -6.08
C GLU A 179 4.56 2.48 -5.30
N PRO A 180 4.07 2.80 -4.08
CA PRO A 180 4.65 3.87 -3.29
C PRO A 180 6.08 3.55 -2.85
N GLY A 181 6.95 4.58 -2.84
CA GLY A 181 8.21 4.57 -2.11
C GLY A 181 8.00 4.80 -0.61
N ILE A 182 8.90 5.53 0.05
CA ILE A 182 8.79 5.86 1.47
C ILE A 182 7.83 7.06 1.61
N ILE A 183 6.63 6.79 2.12
CA ILE A 183 5.59 7.79 2.35
C ILE A 183 5.43 8.01 3.87
N ASP A 184 5.31 9.25 4.30
CA ASP A 184 5.13 9.60 5.71
C ASP A 184 3.78 9.14 6.25
N THR A 185 3.77 7.96 6.82
CA THR A 185 2.61 7.31 7.40
C THR A 185 2.94 6.77 8.79
N ALA A 186 1.93 6.47 9.58
CA ALA A 186 2.14 5.77 10.85
C ALA A 186 2.87 4.42 10.68
N MET A 187 2.74 3.77 9.51
CA MET A 187 3.48 2.56 9.17
C MET A 187 4.98 2.86 9.02
N ALA A 188 5.34 3.86 8.23
CA ALA A 188 6.74 4.27 8.03
C ALA A 188 7.39 4.72 9.34
N ARG A 189 6.67 5.47 10.17
CA ARG A 189 7.14 5.91 11.49
C ARG A 189 7.38 4.75 12.46
N ARG A 190 6.61 3.65 12.34
CA ARG A 190 6.89 2.44 13.14
C ARG A 190 8.16 1.72 12.68
N VAL A 191 8.45 1.69 11.40
CA VAL A 191 9.71 1.14 10.87
C VAL A 191 10.90 1.96 11.36
N GLU A 192 10.80 3.30 11.31
CA GLU A 192 11.79 4.22 11.85
C GLU A 192 12.11 3.95 13.33
N SER A 193 11.07 3.71 14.14
CA SER A 193 11.21 3.49 15.58
C SER A 193 11.53 2.05 15.99
N ALA A 194 11.56 1.10 15.05
CA ALA A 194 11.79 -0.31 15.32
C ALA A 194 13.25 -0.57 15.73
N GLN A 195 13.52 -0.58 17.03
CA GLN A 195 14.83 -0.87 17.61
C GLN A 195 14.72 -2.02 18.61
N THR A 196 14.65 -3.24 18.08
CA THR A 196 14.74 -4.45 18.91
C THR A 196 16.18 -4.98 18.82
N PRO A 197 16.80 -5.39 19.96
CA PRO A 197 18.08 -6.06 19.90
C PRO A 197 18.01 -7.28 18.97
N SER A 198 18.90 -7.32 17.98
CA SER A 198 18.95 -8.38 16.98
C SER A 198 20.41 -8.63 16.60
N PRO A 199 20.82 -9.88 16.37
CA PRO A 199 22.12 -10.19 15.79
C PRO A 199 22.24 -9.74 14.33
N TYR A 200 21.10 -9.41 13.70
CA TYR A 200 21.03 -8.99 12.30
C TYR A 200 21.08 -7.46 12.18
N PRO A 201 22.15 -6.89 11.60
CA PRO A 201 22.33 -5.42 11.52
C PRO A 201 21.31 -4.73 10.60
N GLN A 202 20.65 -5.49 9.73
CA GLN A 202 19.73 -4.96 8.73
C GLN A 202 18.55 -4.19 9.33
N GLN A 203 18.08 -4.58 10.52
CA GLN A 203 16.96 -3.89 11.17
C GLN A 203 17.31 -2.45 11.54
N ARG A 204 18.44 -2.24 12.22
CA ARG A 204 18.88 -0.89 12.60
C ARG A 204 19.25 -0.02 11.39
N ARG A 205 19.88 -0.63 10.36
CA ARG A 205 20.21 0.05 9.10
C ARG A 205 18.96 0.51 8.38
N PHE A 206 17.98 -0.35 8.28
CA PHE A 206 16.71 -0.05 7.62
C PHE A 206 15.94 1.05 8.37
N ALA A 207 15.87 0.99 9.70
CA ALA A 207 15.32 2.05 10.52
C ALA A 207 16.04 3.39 10.28
N ALA A 208 17.38 3.38 10.23
CA ALA A 208 18.17 4.57 9.96
C ALA A 208 17.92 5.16 8.56
N MET A 209 17.72 4.32 7.55
CA MET A 209 17.32 4.76 6.20
C MET A 209 15.95 5.45 6.22
N PHE A 210 14.97 4.89 6.96
CA PHE A 210 13.67 5.54 7.13
C PHE A 210 13.79 6.87 7.88
N THR A 211 14.60 6.95 8.93
CA THR A 211 14.90 8.20 9.63
C THR A 211 15.47 9.25 8.69
N ALA A 212 16.41 8.88 7.83
CA ALA A 212 17.01 9.78 6.85
C ALA A 212 15.99 10.26 5.81
N SER A 213 15.17 9.36 5.27
CA SER A 213 14.13 9.70 4.29
C SER A 213 13.06 10.59 4.89
N LEU A 214 12.63 10.33 6.13
CA LEU A 214 11.57 11.08 6.81
C LEU A 214 12.03 12.46 7.34
N LYS A 215 13.29 12.86 7.14
CA LYS A 215 13.72 14.27 7.30
C LYS A 215 13.07 15.18 6.25
N ASN A 216 12.78 14.64 5.06
CA ASN A 216 12.05 15.31 3.98
C ASN A 216 10.79 14.49 3.64
N PRO A 217 9.76 14.53 4.49
CA PRO A 217 8.65 13.62 4.43
C PRO A 217 7.77 13.83 3.20
N VAL A 218 7.46 12.75 2.49
CA VAL A 218 6.49 12.76 1.39
C VAL A 218 5.09 12.49 1.94
N PRO A 219 4.15 13.42 1.81
CA PRO A 219 2.83 13.26 2.43
C PRO A 219 2.00 12.19 1.71
N PRO A 220 1.09 11.50 2.41
CA PRO A 220 0.21 10.48 1.82
C PRO A 220 -0.71 11.02 0.71
N SER A 221 -0.96 12.33 0.66
CA SER A 221 -1.77 12.98 -0.39
C SER A 221 -1.21 12.74 -1.78
N VAL A 222 0.11 12.67 -1.93
CA VAL A 222 0.78 12.39 -3.21
C VAL A 222 0.31 11.05 -3.80
N VAL A 223 0.11 10.04 -2.95
CA VAL A 223 -0.41 8.74 -3.39
C VAL A 223 -1.91 8.81 -3.65
N GLY A 224 -2.68 9.48 -2.78
CA GLY A 224 -4.13 9.64 -2.96
C GLY A 224 -4.50 10.37 -4.26
N GLU A 225 -3.78 11.44 -4.58
CA GLU A 225 -3.92 12.21 -5.81
C GLU A 225 -3.53 11.39 -7.04
N LYS A 226 -2.45 10.57 -6.96
CA LYS A 226 -2.08 9.68 -8.05
C LYS A 226 -3.13 8.60 -8.30
N VAL A 227 -3.75 8.03 -7.27
CA VAL A 227 -4.85 7.05 -7.44
C VAL A 227 -6.04 7.70 -8.15
N LEU A 228 -6.40 8.92 -7.78
CA LEU A 228 -7.45 9.69 -8.46
C LEU A 228 -7.09 9.95 -9.92
N GLU A 229 -5.89 10.45 -10.21
CA GLU A 229 -5.37 10.68 -11.57
C GLU A 229 -5.45 9.42 -12.45
N ILE A 230 -5.04 8.25 -11.91
CA ILE A 230 -5.11 6.98 -12.64
C ILE A 230 -6.54 6.68 -13.08
N VAL A 231 -7.50 6.83 -12.18
CA VAL A 231 -8.92 6.54 -12.48
C VAL A 231 -9.48 7.52 -13.48
N GLU A 232 -9.21 8.83 -13.31
CA GLU A 232 -9.72 9.90 -14.19
C GLU A 232 -9.08 9.89 -15.58
N SER A 233 -7.80 9.50 -15.69
CA SER A 233 -7.11 9.40 -16.99
C SER A 233 -7.65 8.30 -17.91
N GLY A 234 -8.31 7.27 -17.34
CA GLY A 234 -8.77 6.12 -18.08
C GLY A 234 -7.66 5.24 -18.67
N THR A 235 -6.43 5.36 -18.18
CA THR A 235 -5.25 4.63 -18.66
C THR A 235 -5.39 3.10 -18.55
N TRP A 236 -4.66 2.38 -19.40
CA TRP A 236 -4.46 0.93 -19.30
C TRP A 236 -3.06 0.57 -18.75
N GLN A 237 -2.29 1.57 -18.33
CA GLN A 237 -1.01 1.32 -17.71
C GLN A 237 -1.22 0.54 -16.41
N LEU A 238 -0.45 -0.54 -16.23
CA LEU A 238 -0.61 -1.43 -15.09
C LEU A 238 0.07 -0.89 -13.83
N ARG A 239 1.33 -0.42 -13.93
CA ARG A 239 2.15 -0.02 -12.77
C ARG A 239 2.37 1.47 -12.72
N HIS A 240 2.25 2.00 -11.52
CA HIS A 240 2.38 3.43 -11.21
C HIS A 240 3.26 3.63 -9.98
N PRO A 241 4.59 3.74 -10.14
CA PRO A 241 5.48 4.14 -9.05
C PRO A 241 5.11 5.54 -8.56
N VAL A 242 5.10 5.74 -7.23
CA VAL A 242 4.68 7.01 -6.60
C VAL A 242 5.64 7.43 -5.49
N GLY A 243 6.01 8.69 -5.53
CA GLY A 243 7.01 9.28 -4.65
C GLY A 243 8.34 9.52 -5.38
N PRO A 244 9.14 10.45 -4.89
CA PRO A 244 10.39 10.86 -5.56
C PRO A 244 11.45 9.75 -5.57
N ASP A 245 11.37 8.82 -4.64
CA ASP A 245 12.28 7.70 -4.44
C ASP A 245 11.84 6.41 -5.16
N ALA A 246 10.57 6.30 -5.56
CA ALA A 246 10.03 5.06 -6.10
C ALA A 246 10.72 4.61 -7.39
N VAL A 247 10.81 5.47 -8.40
CA VAL A 247 11.48 5.16 -9.68
C VAL A 247 12.98 4.95 -9.47
N PRO A 248 13.71 5.83 -8.76
CA PRO A 248 15.13 5.60 -8.44
C PRO A 248 15.40 4.26 -7.78
N PHE A 249 14.63 3.84 -6.78
CA PHE A 249 14.82 2.53 -6.13
C PHE A 249 14.60 1.36 -7.10
N LEU A 250 13.56 1.43 -7.91
CA LEU A 250 13.25 0.36 -8.86
C LEU A 250 14.33 0.22 -9.94
N GLU A 251 14.80 1.32 -10.52
CA GLU A 251 15.86 1.31 -11.54
C GLU A 251 17.20 0.89 -10.94
N TRP A 252 17.52 1.35 -9.73
CA TRP A 252 18.73 0.96 -9.01
C TRP A 252 18.78 -0.57 -8.77
N ARG A 253 17.68 -1.17 -8.27
CA ARG A 253 17.63 -2.63 -8.06
C ARG A 253 17.70 -3.40 -9.38
N LYS A 254 17.03 -2.91 -10.41
CA LYS A 254 17.01 -3.53 -11.74
C LYS A 254 18.39 -3.60 -12.38
N ALA A 255 19.28 -2.67 -12.05
CA ALA A 255 20.64 -2.62 -12.57
C ALA A 255 21.58 -3.64 -11.90
N MET A 256 21.16 -4.33 -10.83
CA MET A 256 21.98 -5.28 -10.08
C MET A 256 21.65 -6.73 -10.46
N SER A 257 22.67 -7.59 -10.49
CA SER A 257 22.47 -9.05 -10.42
C SER A 257 21.95 -9.46 -9.02
N ASP A 258 21.48 -10.69 -8.89
CA ASP A 258 21.02 -11.19 -7.59
C ASP A 258 22.17 -11.35 -6.59
N GLU A 259 23.36 -11.71 -7.08
CA GLU A 259 24.58 -11.84 -6.27
C GLU A 259 25.03 -10.46 -5.75
N GLU A 260 25.01 -9.43 -6.59
CA GLU A 260 25.33 -8.06 -6.20
C GLU A 260 24.33 -7.54 -5.16
N TRP A 261 23.03 -7.86 -5.33
CA TRP A 261 21.99 -7.52 -4.37
C TRP A 261 22.24 -8.16 -3.00
N VAL A 262 22.54 -9.46 -2.97
CA VAL A 262 22.87 -10.17 -1.73
C VAL A 262 24.13 -9.62 -1.09
N ALA A 263 25.18 -9.35 -1.88
CA ALA A 263 26.43 -8.77 -1.40
C ALA A 263 26.21 -7.36 -0.80
N TRP A 264 25.37 -6.53 -1.43
CA TRP A 264 25.01 -5.21 -0.92
C TRP A 264 24.34 -5.30 0.47
N GLY A 265 23.41 -6.23 0.65
CA GLY A 265 22.74 -6.48 1.95
C GLY A 265 23.68 -7.01 3.03
N ALA A 266 24.78 -7.65 2.64
CA ALA A 266 25.78 -8.25 3.52
C ALA A 266 26.96 -7.33 3.88
N LEU A 267 27.02 -6.10 3.34
CA LEU A 267 28.07 -5.12 3.67
C LEU A 267 28.19 -4.90 5.19
N GLY A 268 29.39 -4.53 5.65
CA GLY A 268 29.58 -4.01 7.01
C GLY A 268 28.88 -2.65 7.19
N ASP A 269 28.66 -2.22 8.44
CA ASP A 269 27.87 -1.01 8.74
C ASP A 269 28.38 0.23 7.99
N ASP A 270 29.69 0.54 8.14
CA ASP A 270 30.26 1.73 7.53
C ASP A 270 30.12 1.73 6.01
N ALA A 271 30.47 0.61 5.38
CA ALA A 271 30.35 0.46 3.92
C ALA A 271 28.89 0.55 3.46
N TRP A 272 27.93 0.02 4.25
CA TRP A 272 26.51 0.12 3.94
C TRP A 272 26.01 1.56 3.99
N TYR A 273 26.36 2.32 5.05
CA TYR A 273 25.94 3.73 5.16
C TYR A 273 26.55 4.60 4.05
N ASP A 274 27.83 4.38 3.73
CA ASP A 274 28.50 5.10 2.65
C ASP A 274 27.84 4.79 1.30
N ARG A 275 27.43 3.54 1.09
CA ARG A 275 26.76 3.12 -0.14
C ARG A 275 25.35 3.71 -0.26
N VAL A 276 24.56 3.72 0.82
CA VAL A 276 23.23 4.37 0.85
C VAL A 276 23.35 5.86 0.52
N LYS A 277 24.39 6.53 1.05
CA LYS A 277 24.64 7.94 0.74
C LYS A 277 25.04 8.15 -0.73
N ALA A 278 25.89 7.27 -1.27
CA ALA A 278 26.31 7.34 -2.67
C ALA A 278 25.17 7.04 -3.65
N ASP A 279 24.37 5.99 -3.37
CA ASP A 279 23.33 5.51 -4.28
C ASP A 279 22.07 6.40 -4.23
N PHE A 280 21.71 6.96 -3.06
CA PHE A 280 20.43 7.64 -2.85
C PHE A 280 20.54 9.08 -2.31
N GLY A 281 21.75 9.57 -2.05
CA GLY A 281 21.96 10.88 -1.42
C GLY A 281 21.50 10.95 0.04
N MET A 282 21.13 9.81 0.65
CA MET A 282 20.58 9.74 2.01
C MET A 282 21.69 9.50 3.03
N ASP A 283 21.95 10.48 3.89
CA ASP A 283 22.84 10.29 5.05
C ASP A 283 22.05 9.59 6.17
N ALA A 284 22.13 8.26 6.17
CA ALA A 284 21.45 7.38 7.13
C ALA A 284 22.32 7.03 8.34
N ARG A 285 23.56 7.53 8.42
CA ARG A 285 24.47 7.25 9.54
C ARG A 285 23.87 7.82 10.83
N PRO A 286 23.69 7.02 11.90
CA PRO A 286 23.25 7.54 13.18
C PRO A 286 24.20 8.65 13.65
N ASN A 287 23.65 9.74 14.17
CA ASN A 287 24.47 10.74 14.86
C ASN A 287 25.16 10.06 16.05
N ALA A 288 26.48 10.21 16.18
CA ALA A 288 27.27 9.69 17.29
C ALA A 288 26.87 10.33 18.61
#